data_6f717488e1e8aa383630c508767247aa
#
_entry.id   6f717488e1e8aa383630c508767247aa
#
_cell.length_a   1.000
_cell.length_b   1.000
_cell.length_c   1.000
_cell.angle_alpha   90.00
_cell.angle_beta   90.00
_cell.angle_gamma   90.00
#
_symmetry.space_group_name_H-M   'P 1'
#
loop_
_entity.id
_entity.type
_entity.pdbx_description
1 polymer ?
#
loop_
_entity_poly.entity_id
_entity_poly.type
_entity_poly.pdbx_seq_one_letter_code
_entity_poly.pdbx_strand_id
1 'polypeptide(L)'
;TFVKYIEEGKGGWIGFHHATLLGEFDGFPLWQWFSDFMGGVRFQNYIAPLADGTVLVEDKKHPVMKGVQASFVVPDDEWYTYDKSPRPNVRVLASVDEATYTPASDIKMGDHPVVWVNESKKARNVYFQIGHSKRLYETEDFTKMFRNAINWTLGK
;
A
#
# COMPACT_ATOMS: atom_id res chain seq x y z
N THR A 1 -4.46 -23.32 -2.90
CA THR A 1 -4.44 -22.11 -3.74
C THR A 1 -4.21 -20.87 -2.88
N PHE A 2 -3.78 -19.72 -3.48
CA PHE A 2 -3.58 -18.46 -2.79
C PHE A 2 -4.85 -17.97 -2.07
N VAL A 3 -6.00 -18.05 -2.72
CA VAL A 3 -7.29 -17.68 -2.11
C VAL A 3 -7.51 -18.42 -0.79
N LYS A 4 -7.37 -19.74 -0.77
CA LYS A 4 -7.50 -20.54 0.47
C LYS A 4 -6.48 -20.16 1.53
N TYR A 5 -5.25 -19.83 1.13
CA TYR A 5 -4.20 -19.37 2.05
C TYR A 5 -4.64 -18.12 2.81
N ILE A 6 -5.16 -17.13 2.10
CA ILE A 6 -5.64 -15.87 2.68
C ILE A 6 -6.94 -16.06 3.49
N GLU A 7 -7.94 -16.74 2.91
CA GLU A 7 -9.27 -16.90 3.54
C GLU A 7 -9.25 -17.80 4.78
N GLU A 8 -8.37 -18.80 4.80
CA GLU A 8 -8.24 -19.72 5.93
C GLU A 8 -7.22 -19.24 6.99
N GLY A 9 -6.46 -18.19 6.70
CA GLY A 9 -5.46 -17.65 7.63
C GLY A 9 -4.25 -18.57 7.83
N LYS A 10 -3.79 -19.22 6.76
CA LYS A 10 -2.68 -20.18 6.84
C LYS A 10 -1.30 -19.55 7.08
N GLY A 11 -1.20 -18.23 6.95
CA GLY A 11 0.01 -17.44 7.18
C GLY A 11 -0.23 -15.98 6.85
N GLY A 12 0.82 -15.16 6.97
CA GLY A 12 0.76 -13.74 6.63
C GLY A 12 1.00 -13.47 5.14
N TRP A 13 0.63 -12.26 4.71
CA TRP A 13 0.91 -11.78 3.36
C TRP A 13 1.36 -10.32 3.39
N ILE A 14 2.38 -10.00 2.59
CA ILE A 14 2.83 -8.63 2.36
C ILE A 14 2.92 -8.42 0.86
N GLY A 15 2.23 -7.42 0.35
CA GLY A 15 2.29 -7.00 -1.05
C GLY A 15 2.92 -5.63 -1.20
N PHE A 16 3.59 -5.43 -2.31
CA PHE A 16 4.20 -4.17 -2.67
C PHE A 16 3.75 -3.73 -4.05
N HIS A 17 3.61 -2.43 -4.22
CA HIS A 17 3.57 -1.70 -5.46
C HIS A 17 2.82 -2.43 -6.59
N HIS A 18 3.52 -3.15 -7.46
CA HIS A 18 2.97 -3.93 -8.57
C HIS A 18 1.93 -4.99 -8.18
N ALA A 19 1.79 -5.32 -6.90
CA ALA A 19 0.82 -6.33 -6.48
C ALA A 19 -0.64 -5.95 -6.82
N THR A 20 -0.94 -4.68 -7.08
CA THR A 20 -2.29 -4.22 -7.50
C THR A 20 -2.48 -4.15 -9.01
N LEU A 21 -1.47 -4.48 -9.82
CA LEU A 21 -1.54 -4.46 -11.29
C LEU A 21 -1.95 -5.80 -11.90
N LEU A 22 -2.37 -6.77 -11.10
CA LEU A 22 -2.72 -8.11 -11.58
C LEU A 22 -3.96 -8.11 -12.48
N GLY A 23 -3.81 -8.75 -13.64
CA GLY A 23 -4.89 -8.97 -14.59
C GLY A 23 -4.92 -7.92 -15.70
N GLU A 24 -5.74 -6.88 -15.59
CA GLU A 24 -6.03 -5.94 -16.69
C GLU A 24 -4.79 -5.22 -17.24
N PHE A 25 -3.82 -4.88 -16.38
CA PHE A 25 -2.59 -4.24 -16.80
C PHE A 25 -1.77 -5.10 -17.77
N ASP A 26 -1.79 -6.42 -17.57
CA ASP A 26 -1.09 -7.39 -18.42
C ASP A 26 -1.97 -7.94 -19.55
N GLY A 27 -3.12 -7.33 -19.80
CA GLY A 27 -4.06 -7.74 -20.86
C GLY A 27 -4.92 -8.95 -20.51
N PHE A 28 -4.99 -9.36 -19.26
CA PHE A 28 -5.87 -10.40 -18.76
C PHE A 28 -7.12 -9.79 -18.11
N PRO A 29 -8.22 -10.57 -17.94
CA PRO A 29 -9.37 -10.11 -17.19
C PRO A 29 -9.00 -9.76 -15.74
N LEU A 30 -9.67 -8.74 -15.18
CA LEU A 30 -9.50 -8.37 -13.76
C LEU A 30 -9.74 -9.60 -12.87
N TRP A 31 -8.78 -9.89 -12.00
CA TRP A 31 -8.99 -10.89 -10.96
C TRP A 31 -9.81 -10.28 -9.81
N GLN A 32 -11.13 -10.35 -9.94
CA GLN A 32 -12.07 -9.68 -9.03
C GLN A 32 -11.81 -10.00 -7.56
N TRP A 33 -11.59 -11.27 -7.20
CA TRP A 33 -11.29 -11.65 -5.82
C TRP A 33 -10.06 -10.90 -5.27
N PHE A 34 -9.03 -10.72 -6.10
CA PHE A 34 -7.82 -10.01 -5.68
C PHE A 34 -8.05 -8.50 -5.58
N SER A 35 -8.82 -7.92 -6.49
CA SER A 35 -9.27 -6.52 -6.38
C SER A 35 -10.03 -6.31 -5.07
N ASP A 36 -10.98 -7.18 -4.73
CA ASP A 36 -11.74 -7.13 -3.47
C ASP A 36 -10.82 -7.27 -2.25
N PHE A 37 -9.82 -8.17 -2.34
CA PHE A 37 -8.79 -8.30 -1.31
C PHE A 37 -7.99 -7.02 -1.11
N MET A 38 -7.70 -6.29 -2.17
CA MET A 38 -6.99 -4.99 -2.14
C MET A 38 -7.91 -3.80 -1.83
N GLY A 39 -9.16 -4.04 -1.43
CA GLY A 39 -10.11 -2.98 -1.08
C GLY A 39 -11.08 -2.61 -2.19
N GLY A 40 -11.17 -3.41 -3.24
CA GLY A 40 -12.06 -3.21 -4.38
C GLY A 40 -11.53 -2.21 -5.40
N VAL A 41 -10.24 -1.97 -5.42
CA VAL A 41 -9.59 -0.99 -6.32
C VAL A 41 -9.23 -1.59 -7.67
N ARG A 42 -9.18 -0.73 -8.68
CA ARG A 42 -8.61 -1.01 -10.01
C ARG A 42 -7.55 0.04 -10.30
N PHE A 43 -6.39 -0.42 -10.78
CA PHE A 43 -5.34 0.49 -11.24
C PHE A 43 -5.86 1.39 -12.35
N GLN A 44 -5.55 2.67 -12.29
CA GLN A 44 -5.99 3.67 -13.25
C GLN A 44 -4.83 4.39 -13.94
N ASN A 45 -3.88 4.89 -13.18
CA ASN A 45 -2.76 5.66 -13.69
C ASN A 45 -1.61 5.70 -12.68
N TYR A 46 -0.51 6.30 -13.06
CA TYR A 46 0.65 6.54 -12.21
C TYR A 46 1.30 7.88 -12.54
N ILE A 47 2.07 8.41 -11.60
CA ILE A 47 2.84 9.64 -11.79
C ILE A 47 4.17 9.30 -12.45
N ALA A 48 4.42 9.88 -13.63
CA ALA A 48 5.72 9.89 -14.29
C ALA A 48 6.08 11.36 -14.62
N PRO A 49 7.31 11.80 -14.28
CA PRO A 49 8.44 11.08 -13.66
C PRO A 49 8.19 10.72 -12.18
N LEU A 50 9.08 9.88 -11.62
CA LEU A 50 9.06 9.55 -10.19
C LEU A 50 9.10 10.83 -9.33
N ALA A 51 8.41 10.83 -8.21
CA ALA A 51 8.30 11.99 -7.34
C ALA A 51 8.52 11.64 -5.87
N ASP A 52 9.15 12.56 -5.14
CA ASP A 52 9.10 12.55 -3.68
C ASP A 52 7.66 12.86 -3.24
N GLY A 53 7.24 12.28 -2.12
CA GLY A 53 5.95 12.59 -1.51
C GLY A 53 5.99 12.39 0.00
N THR A 54 5.25 13.22 0.75
CA THR A 54 5.14 13.09 2.20
C THR A 54 4.03 12.13 2.55
N VAL A 55 4.36 11.04 3.23
CA VAL A 55 3.41 10.06 3.76
C VAL A 55 3.01 10.47 5.18
N LEU A 56 1.72 10.47 5.45
CA LEU A 56 1.10 10.77 6.75
C LEU A 56 0.60 9.49 7.39
N VAL A 57 1.03 9.19 8.61
CA VAL A 57 0.57 8.03 9.39
C VAL A 57 -0.77 8.35 10.03
N GLU A 58 -1.83 7.63 9.61
CA GLU A 58 -3.18 7.81 10.12
C GLU A 58 -3.45 6.94 11.35
N ASP A 59 -3.00 5.68 11.35
CA ASP A 59 -3.22 4.76 12.46
C ASP A 59 -1.93 4.41 13.20
N LYS A 60 -1.51 5.31 14.08
CA LYS A 60 -0.31 5.13 14.92
C LYS A 60 -0.42 3.97 15.94
N LYS A 61 -1.64 3.45 16.18
CA LYS A 61 -1.85 2.36 17.14
C LYS A 61 -1.66 1.00 16.53
N HIS A 62 -1.73 0.90 15.20
CA HIS A 62 -1.51 -0.38 14.53
C HIS A 62 -0.06 -0.86 14.70
N PRO A 63 0.18 -2.15 15.01
CA PRO A 63 1.54 -2.68 15.24
C PRO A 63 2.54 -2.37 14.12
N VAL A 64 2.09 -2.36 12.87
CA VAL A 64 2.92 -2.03 11.70
C VAL A 64 3.50 -0.61 11.80
N MET A 65 2.78 0.33 12.41
CA MET A 65 3.21 1.73 12.55
C MET A 65 3.98 2.03 13.84
N LYS A 66 4.30 1.01 14.65
CA LYS A 66 5.02 1.21 15.92
C LYS A 66 6.39 1.86 15.69
N GLY A 67 6.58 3.05 16.29
CA GLY A 67 7.83 3.80 16.22
C GLY A 67 8.12 4.48 14.87
N VAL A 68 7.17 4.46 13.93
CA VAL A 68 7.22 5.23 12.69
C VAL A 68 6.85 6.69 12.99
N GLN A 69 7.53 7.66 12.37
CA GLN A 69 7.22 9.07 12.54
C GLN A 69 5.79 9.37 12.07
N ALA A 70 5.20 10.46 12.58
CA ALA A 70 3.85 10.88 12.19
C ALA A 70 3.73 11.22 10.70
N SER A 71 4.84 11.66 10.12
CA SER A 71 5.01 11.88 8.68
C SER A 71 6.46 11.65 8.30
N PHE A 72 6.67 11.18 7.07
CA PHE A 72 8.00 10.96 6.50
C PHE A 72 7.98 11.11 4.99
N VAL A 73 9.13 11.45 4.41
CA VAL A 73 9.27 11.56 2.95
C VAL A 73 9.59 10.21 2.35
N VAL A 74 8.86 9.86 1.30
CA VAL A 74 9.15 8.74 0.40
C VAL A 74 9.84 9.30 -0.83
N PRO A 75 11.11 8.96 -1.07
CA PRO A 75 11.89 9.53 -2.17
C PRO A 75 11.65 8.78 -3.49
N ASP A 76 11.58 9.51 -4.60
CA ASP A 76 11.59 9.00 -5.97
C ASP A 76 10.65 7.81 -6.20
N ASP A 77 9.42 7.84 -5.71
CA ASP A 77 8.52 6.72 -5.91
C ASP A 77 7.56 6.96 -7.08
N GLU A 78 6.99 5.86 -7.58
CA GLU A 78 5.96 5.85 -8.60
C GLU A 78 4.59 5.75 -7.92
N TRP A 79 3.87 6.86 -7.85
CA TRP A 79 2.58 6.92 -7.15
C TRP A 79 1.47 6.42 -8.04
N TYR A 80 0.84 5.30 -7.68
CA TYR A 80 -0.30 4.75 -8.39
C TYR A 80 -1.60 5.44 -8.00
N THR A 81 -2.47 5.64 -8.98
CA THR A 81 -3.85 6.02 -8.71
C THR A 81 -4.80 4.89 -9.09
N TYR A 82 -5.90 4.83 -8.36
CA TYR A 82 -6.95 3.84 -8.55
C TYR A 82 -8.26 4.52 -8.93
N ASP A 83 -9.22 3.75 -9.45
CA ASP A 83 -10.56 4.21 -9.81
C ASP A 83 -11.34 4.79 -8.61
N LYS A 84 -10.96 4.40 -7.40
CA LYS A 84 -11.55 4.86 -6.13
C LYS A 84 -10.60 4.60 -4.96
N SER A 85 -10.87 5.25 -3.82
CA SER A 85 -10.16 4.95 -2.58
C SER A 85 -10.54 3.56 -2.04
N PRO A 86 -9.55 2.76 -1.55
CA PRO A 86 -9.81 1.48 -0.88
C PRO A 86 -10.44 1.63 0.51
N ARG A 87 -10.43 2.83 1.09
CA ARG A 87 -10.79 3.15 2.49
C ARG A 87 -12.11 2.53 2.99
N PRO A 88 -13.20 2.46 2.20
CA PRO A 88 -14.43 1.86 2.68
C PRO A 88 -14.32 0.36 3.00
N ASN A 89 -13.33 -0.34 2.44
CA ASN A 89 -13.21 -1.79 2.48
C ASN A 89 -11.95 -2.30 3.22
N VAL A 90 -11.08 -1.37 3.66
CA VAL A 90 -9.80 -1.69 4.32
C VAL A 90 -9.54 -0.74 5.48
N ARG A 91 -8.65 -1.13 6.38
CA ARG A 91 -8.12 -0.23 7.39
C ARG A 91 -6.87 0.45 6.87
N VAL A 92 -6.96 1.76 6.63
CA VAL A 92 -5.85 2.58 6.15
C VAL A 92 -4.89 2.86 7.31
N LEU A 93 -3.61 2.65 7.07
CA LEU A 93 -2.53 2.92 8.03
C LEU A 93 -1.79 4.21 7.71
N ALA A 94 -1.65 4.53 6.43
CA ALA A 94 -1.00 5.76 5.98
C ALA A 94 -1.51 6.19 4.60
N SER A 95 -1.51 7.51 4.36
CA SER A 95 -1.85 8.14 3.09
C SER A 95 -0.72 9.09 2.65
N VAL A 96 -0.63 9.40 1.37
CA VAL A 96 0.27 10.45 0.89
C VAL A 96 -0.47 11.79 0.81
N ASP A 97 0.23 12.86 1.18
CA ASP A 97 -0.20 14.24 0.90
C ASP A 97 0.21 14.61 -0.54
N GLU A 98 -0.73 14.54 -1.46
CA GLU A 98 -0.51 14.82 -2.88
C GLU A 98 -0.06 16.25 -3.18
N ALA A 99 -0.21 17.19 -2.24
CA ALA A 99 0.28 18.55 -2.38
C ALA A 99 1.81 18.64 -2.24
N THR A 100 2.43 17.60 -1.69
CA THR A 100 3.87 17.55 -1.42
C THR A 100 4.69 16.89 -2.54
N TYR A 101 4.06 16.44 -3.62
CA TYR A 101 4.78 15.81 -4.73
C TYR A 101 5.85 16.74 -5.32
N THR A 102 7.06 16.21 -5.45
CA THR A 102 8.18 16.91 -6.07
C THR A 102 8.90 15.97 -7.06
N PRO A 103 8.81 16.19 -8.39
CA PRO A 103 8.07 17.28 -9.04
C PRO A 103 6.55 17.18 -8.81
N ALA A 104 5.88 18.33 -8.85
CA ALA A 104 4.41 18.39 -8.72
C ALA A 104 3.71 17.64 -9.85
N SER A 105 2.55 17.06 -9.56
CA SER A 105 1.72 16.33 -10.53
C SER A 105 0.26 16.75 -10.45
N ASP A 106 -0.41 16.75 -11.60
CA ASP A 106 -1.86 16.91 -11.71
C ASP A 106 -2.61 15.57 -11.60
N ILE A 107 -1.87 14.44 -11.63
CA ILE A 107 -2.44 13.09 -11.43
C ILE A 107 -2.64 12.88 -9.93
N LYS A 108 -3.90 12.86 -9.49
CA LYS A 108 -4.27 12.83 -8.07
C LYS A 108 -5.51 11.97 -7.85
N MET A 109 -5.63 11.41 -6.64
CA MET A 109 -6.84 10.71 -6.16
C MET A 109 -7.67 11.60 -5.22
N GLY A 110 -7.04 12.57 -4.53
CA GLY A 110 -7.63 13.33 -3.43
C GLY A 110 -7.54 12.59 -2.09
N ASP A 111 -8.25 11.49 -1.90
CA ASP A 111 -8.00 10.54 -0.79
C ASP A 111 -7.07 9.43 -1.31
N HIS A 112 -5.81 9.44 -0.84
CA HIS A 112 -4.75 8.63 -1.41
C HIS A 112 -4.06 7.71 -0.38
N PRO A 113 -4.73 6.63 0.08
CA PRO A 113 -4.10 5.61 0.89
C PRO A 113 -2.93 4.94 0.19
N VAL A 114 -1.82 4.77 0.91
CA VAL A 114 -0.60 4.12 0.38
C VAL A 114 -0.13 2.93 1.21
N VAL A 115 -0.65 2.76 2.44
CA VAL A 115 -0.43 1.56 3.25
C VAL A 115 -1.76 1.18 3.91
N TRP A 116 -2.15 -0.08 3.75
CA TRP A 116 -3.38 -0.58 4.37
C TRP A 116 -3.35 -2.09 4.68
N VAL A 117 -4.31 -2.52 5.49
CA VAL A 117 -4.59 -3.91 5.82
C VAL A 117 -6.05 -4.23 5.55
N ASN A 118 -6.35 -5.44 5.11
CA ASN A 118 -7.72 -5.90 4.94
C ASN A 118 -8.09 -6.82 6.11
N GLU A 119 -8.81 -6.28 7.10
CA GLU A 119 -9.22 -7.00 8.32
C GLU A 119 -10.39 -7.97 8.09
N SER A 120 -11.01 -7.95 6.91
CA SER A 120 -12.05 -8.93 6.55
C SER A 120 -11.49 -10.32 6.27
N LYS A 121 -10.17 -10.44 6.12
CA LYS A 121 -9.45 -11.68 5.83
C LYS A 121 -8.84 -12.30 7.07
N LYS A 122 -8.82 -13.64 7.16
CA LYS A 122 -8.20 -14.33 8.30
C LYS A 122 -6.68 -14.22 8.31
N ALA A 123 -6.04 -14.23 7.14
CA ALA A 123 -4.61 -13.99 7.04
C ALA A 123 -4.29 -12.53 7.40
N ARG A 124 -3.34 -12.29 8.30
CA ARG A 124 -2.79 -10.95 8.50
C ARG A 124 -2.10 -10.50 7.22
N ASN A 125 -2.46 -9.32 6.75
CA ASN A 125 -2.01 -8.87 5.45
C ASN A 125 -1.70 -7.37 5.47
N VAL A 126 -0.65 -6.96 4.77
CA VAL A 126 -0.30 -5.55 4.57
C VAL A 126 0.00 -5.33 3.09
N TYR A 127 -0.54 -4.27 2.54
CA TYR A 127 -0.15 -3.77 1.23
C TYR A 127 0.52 -2.41 1.37
N PHE A 128 1.64 -2.26 0.67
CA PHE A 128 2.38 -1.03 0.48
C PHE A 128 2.25 -0.61 -0.98
N GLN A 129 1.55 0.48 -1.26
CA GLN A 129 1.49 1.05 -2.61
C GLN A 129 2.86 1.59 -3.04
N ILE A 130 3.61 2.13 -2.08
CA ILE A 130 4.99 2.56 -2.22
C ILE A 130 5.93 1.36 -2.37
N GLY A 131 7.04 1.53 -3.09
CA GLY A 131 8.04 0.45 -3.24
C GLY A 131 8.70 0.34 -4.59
N HIS A 132 8.48 1.29 -5.51
CA HIS A 132 9.13 1.32 -6.81
C HIS A 132 10.63 1.65 -6.69
N SER A 133 10.96 2.68 -5.92
CA SER A 133 12.33 3.15 -5.79
C SER A 133 13.12 2.36 -4.75
N LYS A 134 14.35 1.95 -5.12
CA LYS A 134 15.30 1.37 -4.17
C LYS A 134 15.65 2.30 -3.00
N ARG A 135 15.59 3.63 -3.21
CA ARG A 135 15.87 4.64 -2.18
C ARG A 135 14.91 4.57 -1.00
N LEU A 136 13.69 4.09 -1.22
CA LEU A 136 12.73 3.88 -0.14
C LEU A 136 13.29 2.92 0.93
N TYR A 137 13.98 1.86 0.51
CA TYR A 137 14.54 0.85 1.40
C TYR A 137 15.75 1.34 2.21
N GLU A 138 16.26 2.52 1.89
CA GLU A 138 17.33 3.21 2.63
C GLU A 138 16.75 4.15 3.71
N THR A 139 15.43 4.40 3.72
CA THR A 139 14.78 5.27 4.69
C THR A 139 14.49 4.53 6.01
N GLU A 140 14.72 5.20 7.14
CA GLU A 140 14.54 4.61 8.48
C GLU A 140 13.08 4.24 8.75
N ASP A 141 12.13 5.16 8.43
CA ASP A 141 10.71 4.94 8.71
C ASP A 141 10.14 3.79 7.89
N PHE A 142 10.48 3.68 6.60
CA PHE A 142 10.02 2.55 5.79
C PHE A 142 10.62 1.22 6.26
N THR A 143 11.92 1.16 6.52
CA THR A 143 12.56 -0.09 6.98
C THR A 143 12.02 -0.53 8.34
N LYS A 144 11.70 0.41 9.23
CA LYS A 144 11.03 0.16 10.51
C LYS A 144 9.62 -0.41 10.30
N MET A 145 8.82 0.26 9.48
CA MET A 145 7.45 -0.15 9.13
C MET A 145 7.44 -1.54 8.48
N PHE A 146 8.35 -1.80 7.54
CA PHE A 146 8.48 -3.10 6.88
C PHE A 146 8.84 -4.22 7.86
N ARG A 147 9.82 -3.98 8.75
CA ARG A 147 10.17 -4.93 9.82
C ARG A 147 8.98 -5.22 10.73
N ASN A 148 8.24 -4.19 11.11
CA ASN A 148 7.02 -4.35 11.90
C ASN A 148 5.96 -5.17 11.15
N ALA A 149 5.79 -4.93 9.84
CA ALA A 149 4.86 -5.69 9.01
C ALA A 149 5.22 -7.18 8.98
N ILE A 150 6.50 -7.52 8.81
CA ILE A 150 6.98 -8.90 8.87
C ILE A 150 6.62 -9.53 10.23
N ASN A 151 6.97 -8.88 11.33
CA ASN A 151 6.68 -9.41 12.67
C ASN A 151 5.18 -9.57 12.89
N TRP A 152 4.38 -8.59 12.53
CA TRP A 152 2.92 -8.63 12.70
C TRP A 152 2.28 -9.72 11.85
N THR A 153 2.68 -9.88 10.58
CA THR A 153 2.14 -10.93 9.71
C THR A 153 2.52 -12.33 10.16
N LEU A 154 3.67 -12.49 10.84
CA LEU A 154 4.11 -13.75 11.46
C LEU A 154 3.47 -14.02 12.83
N GLY A 155 2.67 -13.10 13.36
CA GLY A 155 2.03 -13.28 14.67
C GLY A 155 2.94 -13.01 15.87
N LYS A 156 4.04 -12.28 15.67
CA LYS A 156 5.02 -11.94 16.69
C LYS A 156 4.78 -10.57 17.28
#